data_ab1761f675684a23dec7dbba8b7d8e1e
#
_entry.id   ab1761f675684a23dec7dbba8b7d8e1e
#
_cell.length_a   1.000
_cell.length_b   1.000
_cell.length_c   1.000
_cell.angle_alpha   90.00
_cell.angle_beta   90.00
_cell.angle_gamma   90.00
#
_symmetry.space_group_name_H-M   'P 1'
#
loop_
_entity.id
_entity.type
_entity.pdbx_description
1 polymer ?
#
loop_
_entity_poly.entity_id
_entity_poly.type
_entity_poly.pdbx_seq_one_letter_code
_entity_poly.pdbx_strand_id
1 'polypeptide(L)'
;MTFSPLPKNMQDWFSKYWFQPSTFSSFDWVHPSYLYGLTLIPILFLLRDWLKSGSIQKLNVSFPANDIQSSWVSFLRFIPGIFLSFTIALILIALARPQRSLAESQQYTEGIDIMLAMDISKSMDDKDIPPSRLSVAKNVANQFIKGRSDDRIGLVVFSGEPYSLCPLTTDYDMIKEYIEDISSKLIITSGTAIGNALGMCINRLREINSKSKVAILISDGDNTAGNLDPVTSAQLAKAFGVRVYTIAVGTDKNSTDKVDEGTLREIAKISEGKFFRATDARSLGNIFKEINRFEKTEIKQNQFRNVQDFYHPYLRWALVFFLISFALKSTFMGNILED
;
A
#
# COMPACT_ATOMS: atom_id res chain seq x y z
N MET A 1 0.60 0.99 21.43
CA MET A 1 1.25 -0.29 21.76
C MET A 1 2.31 -0.53 20.72
N THR A 2 3.57 -0.38 21.11
CA THR A 2 4.74 -0.53 20.23
C THR A 2 4.99 -2.03 20.03
N PHE A 3 4.65 -2.53 18.86
CA PHE A 3 4.99 -3.91 18.48
C PHE A 3 6.48 -3.94 18.12
N SER A 4 7.27 -4.59 18.97
CA SER A 4 8.66 -4.89 18.67
C SER A 4 8.75 -5.85 17.45
N PRO A 5 9.81 -5.72 16.60
CA PRO A 5 10.05 -6.64 15.51
C PRO A 5 10.13 -8.07 16.04
N LEU A 6 9.67 -9.03 15.22
CA LEU A 6 9.74 -10.45 15.57
C LEU A 6 11.17 -10.78 16.04
N PRO A 7 11.36 -11.33 17.23
CA PRO A 7 12.69 -11.70 17.69
C PRO A 7 13.30 -12.68 16.68
N LYS A 8 14.61 -12.56 16.40
CA LYS A 8 15.35 -13.43 15.47
C LYS A 8 15.07 -14.94 15.69
N ASN A 9 14.73 -15.32 16.91
CA ASN A 9 14.37 -16.69 17.28
C ASN A 9 13.01 -17.18 16.74
N MET A 10 12.17 -16.33 16.20
CA MET A 10 10.91 -16.72 15.52
C MET A 10 11.12 -17.09 14.04
N GLN A 11 12.31 -16.89 13.48
CA GLN A 11 12.62 -17.37 12.13
C GLN A 11 12.84 -18.90 12.11
N ASP A 12 13.21 -19.49 13.24
CA ASP A 12 13.37 -20.93 13.36
C ASP A 12 12.04 -21.62 13.68
N TRP A 13 11.57 -22.49 12.79
CA TRP A 13 10.32 -23.22 12.95
C TRP A 13 10.32 -24.18 14.17
N PHE A 14 11.48 -24.55 14.70
CA PHE A 14 11.67 -25.33 15.94
C PHE A 14 11.54 -24.51 17.23
N SER A 15 11.35 -23.19 17.14
CA SER A 15 11.34 -22.35 18.32
C SER A 15 10.12 -22.64 19.21
N LYS A 16 10.35 -22.78 20.53
CA LYS A 16 9.29 -22.90 21.54
C LYS A 16 8.33 -21.71 21.60
N TYR A 17 8.72 -20.57 21.04
CA TYR A 17 7.89 -19.35 20.98
C TYR A 17 6.58 -19.55 20.22
N TRP A 18 6.53 -20.49 19.27
CA TRP A 18 5.31 -20.78 18.52
C TRP A 18 4.17 -21.34 19.36
N PHE A 19 4.49 -21.92 20.52
CA PHE A 19 3.55 -22.56 21.44
C PHE A 19 3.28 -21.75 22.71
N GLN A 20 3.77 -20.52 22.81
CA GLN A 20 3.51 -19.64 23.95
C GLN A 20 2.11 -19.03 23.87
N PRO A 21 1.36 -18.95 25.00
CA PRO A 21 0.03 -18.32 25.04
C PRO A 21 0.03 -16.88 24.52
N SER A 22 1.09 -16.12 24.81
CA SER A 22 1.28 -14.75 24.31
C SER A 22 1.35 -14.65 22.78
N THR A 23 1.91 -15.67 22.13
CA THR A 23 1.98 -15.76 20.66
C THR A 23 0.60 -16.04 20.08
N PHE A 24 -0.15 -16.98 20.68
CA PHE A 24 -1.52 -17.28 20.24
C PHE A 24 -2.47 -16.09 20.37
N SER A 25 -2.39 -15.33 21.46
CA SER A 25 -3.22 -14.14 21.67
C SER A 25 -2.86 -12.97 20.76
N SER A 26 -1.68 -13.01 20.14
CA SER A 26 -1.20 -11.94 19.23
C SER A 26 -1.53 -12.19 17.75
N PHE A 27 -2.11 -13.34 17.41
CA PHE A 27 -2.53 -13.64 16.05
C PHE A 27 -3.94 -13.15 15.76
N ASP A 28 -4.12 -12.62 14.55
CA ASP A 28 -5.41 -12.43 13.92
C ASP A 28 -5.79 -13.74 13.20
N TRP A 29 -6.88 -14.36 13.60
CA TRP A 29 -7.32 -15.65 13.05
C TRP A 29 -8.28 -15.42 11.89
N VAL A 30 -7.93 -15.88 10.68
CA VAL A 30 -8.82 -15.72 9.51
C VAL A 30 -10.05 -16.62 9.62
N HIS A 31 -9.87 -17.83 10.10
CA HIS A 31 -10.93 -18.83 10.24
C HIS A 31 -10.99 -19.39 11.67
N PRO A 32 -11.46 -18.60 12.65
CA PRO A 32 -11.49 -19.03 14.05
C PRO A 32 -12.38 -20.26 14.31
N SER A 33 -13.31 -20.57 13.38
CA SER A 33 -14.20 -21.73 13.46
C SER A 33 -13.45 -23.07 13.54
N TYR A 34 -12.28 -23.18 12.93
CA TYR A 34 -11.46 -24.41 13.01
C TYR A 34 -10.92 -24.68 14.43
N LEU A 35 -10.75 -23.65 15.26
CA LEU A 35 -10.30 -23.82 16.64
C LEU A 35 -11.34 -24.55 17.49
N TYR A 36 -12.63 -24.46 17.18
CA TYR A 36 -13.66 -25.27 17.84
C TYR A 36 -13.50 -26.76 17.55
N GLY A 37 -12.84 -27.12 16.45
CA GLY A 37 -12.48 -28.51 16.14
C GLY A 37 -11.55 -29.16 17.16
N LEU A 38 -10.79 -28.38 17.94
CA LEU A 38 -9.94 -28.90 19.02
C LEU A 38 -10.76 -29.61 20.10
N THR A 39 -11.99 -29.18 20.36
CA THR A 39 -12.88 -29.83 21.32
C THR A 39 -13.41 -31.19 20.82
N LEU A 40 -13.40 -31.40 19.50
CA LEU A 40 -13.80 -32.67 18.90
C LEU A 40 -12.78 -33.79 19.12
N ILE A 41 -11.47 -33.45 19.31
CA ILE A 41 -10.41 -34.43 19.49
C ILE A 41 -10.67 -35.38 20.66
N PRO A 42 -10.88 -34.90 21.90
CA PRO A 42 -11.19 -35.79 23.02
C PRO A 42 -12.48 -36.59 22.82
N ILE A 43 -13.49 -35.98 22.17
CA ILE A 43 -14.77 -36.67 21.89
C ILE A 43 -14.53 -37.84 20.94
N LEU A 44 -13.73 -37.68 19.89
CA LEU A 44 -13.39 -38.74 18.95
C LEU A 44 -12.63 -39.90 19.64
N PHE A 45 -11.76 -39.59 20.61
CA PHE A 45 -11.08 -40.60 21.38
C PHE A 45 -12.04 -41.38 22.27
N LEU A 46 -12.92 -40.71 23.00
CA LEU A 46 -13.96 -41.35 23.81
C LEU A 46 -14.89 -42.21 22.95
N LEU A 47 -15.31 -41.72 21.79
CA LEU A 47 -16.16 -42.43 20.85
C LEU A 47 -15.45 -43.70 20.32
N ARG A 48 -14.16 -43.59 19.97
CA ARG A 48 -13.34 -44.73 19.51
C ARG A 48 -13.26 -45.82 20.59
N ASP A 49 -12.99 -45.40 21.82
CA ASP A 49 -12.86 -46.36 22.92
C ASP A 49 -14.19 -46.98 23.29
N TRP A 50 -15.30 -46.24 23.18
CA TRP A 50 -16.65 -46.75 23.36
C TRP A 50 -17.03 -47.79 22.27
N LEU A 51 -16.75 -47.49 21.02
CA LEU A 51 -16.99 -48.39 19.85
C LEU A 51 -16.13 -49.68 19.97
N LYS A 52 -14.87 -49.55 20.40
CA LYS A 52 -14.01 -50.74 20.65
C LYS A 52 -14.52 -51.59 21.77
N SER A 53 -15.05 -51.03 22.84
CA SER A 53 -15.58 -51.80 23.98
C SER A 53 -16.75 -52.68 23.59
N GLY A 54 -17.55 -52.27 22.60
CA GLY A 54 -18.68 -53.08 22.06
C GLY A 54 -18.25 -54.23 21.12
N SER A 55 -17.03 -54.20 20.59
CA SER A 55 -16.54 -55.20 19.60
C SER A 55 -15.54 -56.19 20.17
N ILE A 56 -15.24 -56.13 21.48
CA ILE A 56 -14.35 -57.06 22.10
C ILE A 56 -15.08 -58.40 22.27
N GLN A 57 -14.80 -59.37 21.41
CA GLN A 57 -15.12 -60.77 21.66
C GLN A 57 -14.38 -61.19 22.90
N LYS A 58 -15.13 -61.43 23.99
CA LYS A 58 -14.57 -61.98 25.24
C LYS A 58 -14.24 -63.44 24.99
N LEU A 59 -13.00 -63.76 24.62
CA LEU A 59 -12.47 -65.12 24.69
C LEU A 59 -12.39 -65.47 26.19
N ASN A 60 -13.24 -66.38 26.61
CA ASN A 60 -13.13 -66.98 27.94
C ASN A 60 -11.95 -67.93 27.96
N VAL A 61 -10.77 -67.44 28.21
CA VAL A 61 -9.59 -68.25 28.41
C VAL A 61 -9.38 -68.38 29.91
N SER A 62 -9.54 -69.59 30.41
CA SER A 62 -9.26 -69.91 31.82
C SER A 62 -7.75 -69.87 32.09
N PHE A 63 -7.22 -68.70 32.40
CA PHE A 63 -5.90 -68.58 33.01
C PHE A 63 -6.06 -68.40 34.51
N PRO A 64 -5.12 -69.00 35.32
CA PRO A 64 -5.12 -68.77 36.76
C PRO A 64 -4.91 -67.28 37.05
N ALA A 65 -5.79 -66.75 37.91
CA ALA A 65 -6.01 -65.30 38.09
C ALA A 65 -4.86 -64.49 38.72
N ASN A 66 -3.68 -65.13 38.97
CA ASN A 66 -2.64 -64.56 39.84
C ASN A 66 -1.49 -63.82 39.13
N ASP A 67 -1.39 -63.76 37.78
CA ASP A 67 -0.20 -63.23 37.12
C ASP A 67 -0.43 -62.07 36.13
N ILE A 68 -1.60 -61.51 36.08
CA ILE A 68 -1.81 -60.33 35.22
C ILE A 68 -1.50 -59.06 36.04
N GLN A 69 -0.22 -58.81 36.30
CA GLN A 69 0.21 -57.51 36.74
C GLN A 69 0.03 -56.54 35.57
N SER A 70 -0.77 -55.47 35.79
CA SER A 70 -0.88 -54.39 34.84
C SER A 70 0.50 -53.73 34.65
N SER A 71 1.21 -54.17 33.64
CA SER A 71 2.54 -53.68 33.33
C SER A 71 2.48 -52.26 32.80
N TRP A 72 3.44 -51.42 33.16
CA TRP A 72 3.68 -50.09 32.58
C TRP A 72 3.66 -50.10 31.05
N VAL A 73 3.96 -51.24 30.44
CA VAL A 73 3.92 -51.46 28.98
C VAL A 73 2.51 -51.22 28.41
N SER A 74 1.45 -51.45 29.22
CA SER A 74 0.07 -51.16 28.79
C SER A 74 -0.18 -49.66 28.50
N PHE A 75 0.58 -48.76 29.12
CA PHE A 75 0.52 -47.33 28.85
C PHE A 75 1.15 -46.94 27.51
N LEU A 76 2.16 -47.66 27.05
CA LEU A 76 2.80 -47.41 25.74
C LEU A 76 1.81 -47.52 24.58
N ARG A 77 0.74 -48.29 24.73
CA ARG A 77 -0.33 -48.48 23.73
C ARG A 77 -1.05 -47.17 23.39
N PHE A 78 -1.07 -46.20 24.32
CA PHE A 78 -1.75 -44.90 24.08
C PHE A 78 -0.84 -43.86 23.39
N ILE A 79 0.49 -44.07 23.39
CA ILE A 79 1.45 -43.13 22.87
C ILE A 79 1.18 -42.76 21.40
N PRO A 80 1.00 -43.71 20.47
CA PRO A 80 0.72 -43.37 19.07
C PRO A 80 -0.55 -42.56 18.90
N GLY A 81 -1.58 -42.85 19.72
CA GLY A 81 -2.84 -42.09 19.73
C GLY A 81 -2.65 -40.65 20.19
N ILE A 82 -1.80 -40.43 21.21
CA ILE A 82 -1.49 -39.07 21.69
C ILE A 82 -0.76 -38.25 20.59
N PHE A 83 0.23 -38.83 19.93
CA PHE A 83 0.93 -38.16 18.83
C PHE A 83 -0.01 -37.86 17.66
N LEU A 84 -0.95 -38.74 17.34
CA LEU A 84 -1.96 -38.49 16.33
C LEU A 84 -2.89 -37.37 16.73
N SER A 85 -3.27 -37.24 18.01
CA SER A 85 -4.07 -36.12 18.52
C SER A 85 -3.35 -34.80 18.36
N PHE A 86 -2.05 -34.76 18.71
CA PHE A 86 -1.25 -33.55 18.48
C PHE A 86 -1.16 -33.19 16.99
N THR A 87 -1.03 -34.18 16.12
CA THR A 87 -1.05 -33.96 14.68
C THR A 87 -2.34 -33.27 14.23
N ILE A 88 -3.51 -33.81 14.64
CA ILE A 88 -4.81 -33.26 14.30
C ILE A 88 -4.97 -31.85 14.87
N ALA A 89 -4.57 -31.63 16.13
CA ALA A 89 -4.63 -30.32 16.76
C ALA A 89 -3.82 -29.26 16.01
N LEU A 90 -2.59 -29.60 15.60
CA LEU A 90 -1.71 -28.69 14.87
C LEU A 90 -2.22 -28.41 13.44
N ILE A 91 -2.84 -29.40 12.79
CA ILE A 91 -3.49 -29.19 11.49
C ILE A 91 -4.69 -28.22 11.65
N LEU A 92 -5.50 -28.37 12.69
CA LEU A 92 -6.63 -27.45 12.94
C LEU A 92 -6.16 -26.03 13.21
N ILE A 93 -5.05 -25.86 13.98
CA ILE A 93 -4.43 -24.56 14.20
C ILE A 93 -3.90 -23.97 12.87
N ALA A 94 -3.27 -24.79 12.03
CA ALA A 94 -2.79 -24.33 10.72
C ALA A 94 -3.94 -23.91 9.79
N LEU A 95 -5.06 -24.66 9.80
CA LEU A 95 -6.29 -24.33 9.04
C LEU A 95 -6.98 -23.07 9.55
N ALA A 96 -6.87 -22.76 10.84
CA ALA A 96 -7.36 -21.51 11.41
C ALA A 96 -6.62 -20.28 10.85
N ARG A 97 -5.49 -20.49 10.15
CA ARG A 97 -4.69 -19.51 9.44
C ARG A 97 -4.30 -18.34 10.31
N PRO A 98 -3.37 -18.55 11.29
CA PRO A 98 -2.86 -17.48 12.13
C PRO A 98 -2.10 -16.46 11.29
N GLN A 99 -2.50 -15.19 11.37
CA GLN A 99 -1.92 -14.08 10.66
C GLN A 99 -1.44 -13.03 11.65
N ARG A 100 -0.42 -12.27 11.26
CA ARG A 100 -0.12 -10.98 11.87
C ARG A 100 -0.12 -9.92 10.79
N SER A 101 -0.86 -8.87 11.03
CA SER A 101 -0.63 -7.63 10.31
C SER A 101 0.67 -7.06 10.87
N LEU A 102 1.75 -7.26 10.16
CA LEU A 102 2.95 -6.46 10.35
C LEU A 102 2.54 -5.05 9.88
N ALA A 103 2.10 -4.24 10.82
CA ALA A 103 2.20 -2.81 10.66
C ALA A 103 3.71 -2.52 10.70
N GLU A 104 4.41 -2.92 9.64
CA GLU A 104 5.69 -2.35 9.33
C GLU A 104 5.37 -0.89 9.07
N SER A 105 5.55 -0.07 10.09
CA SER A 105 5.72 1.35 9.91
C SER A 105 7.09 1.59 9.26
N GLN A 106 7.35 0.96 8.13
CA GLN A 106 8.04 1.66 7.09
C GLN A 106 7.03 2.75 6.72
N GLN A 107 7.22 3.90 7.33
CA GLN A 107 6.86 5.15 6.69
C GLN A 107 7.68 5.20 5.39
N TYR A 108 7.31 4.35 4.40
CA TYR A 108 7.42 4.77 3.04
C TYR A 108 6.40 5.90 2.98
N THR A 109 6.87 7.09 3.21
CA THR A 109 6.22 8.28 2.76
C THR A 109 6.32 8.14 1.25
N GLU A 110 5.34 7.43 0.65
CA GLU A 110 5.27 7.36 -0.81
C GLU A 110 5.05 8.79 -1.25
N GLY A 111 6.11 9.41 -1.73
CA GLY A 111 6.07 10.78 -2.24
C GLY A 111 5.12 10.85 -3.42
N ILE A 112 4.53 12.00 -3.63
CA ILE A 112 3.70 12.32 -4.79
C ILE A 112 4.63 12.72 -5.93
N ASP A 113 4.36 12.27 -7.14
CA ASP A 113 5.06 12.74 -8.35
C ASP A 113 4.33 13.93 -8.94
N ILE A 114 4.95 15.07 -8.93
CA ILE A 114 4.35 16.34 -9.29
C ILE A 114 5.11 16.96 -10.47
N MET A 115 4.40 17.19 -11.59
CA MET A 115 4.91 18.02 -12.68
C MET A 115 4.28 19.39 -12.58
N LEU A 116 5.10 20.41 -12.37
CA LEU A 116 4.69 21.80 -12.34
C LEU A 116 4.81 22.39 -13.74
N ALA A 117 3.70 22.76 -14.36
CA ALA A 117 3.65 23.44 -15.65
C ALA A 117 3.41 24.94 -15.42
N MET A 118 4.40 25.75 -15.73
CA MET A 118 4.36 27.20 -15.50
C MET A 118 4.30 27.94 -16.82
N ASP A 119 3.26 28.73 -17.00
CA ASP A 119 3.12 29.66 -18.12
C ASP A 119 4.13 30.80 -18.00
N ILE A 120 4.85 31.05 -19.09
CA ILE A 120 5.80 32.15 -19.23
C ILE A 120 5.48 33.01 -20.46
N SER A 121 4.24 32.93 -20.97
CA SER A 121 3.77 33.76 -22.07
C SER A 121 3.82 35.24 -21.70
N LYS A 122 3.72 36.09 -22.70
CA LYS A 122 3.85 37.53 -22.52
C LYS A 122 2.82 38.13 -21.57
N SER A 123 1.62 37.57 -21.51
CA SER A 123 0.56 37.98 -20.58
C SER A 123 0.93 37.79 -19.11
N MET A 124 1.86 36.88 -18.82
CA MET A 124 2.37 36.65 -17.45
C MET A 124 3.32 37.77 -16.97
N ASP A 125 3.76 38.65 -17.85
CA ASP A 125 4.49 39.89 -17.47
C ASP A 125 3.58 41.01 -16.99
N ASP A 126 2.26 40.86 -17.13
CA ASP A 126 1.27 41.86 -16.68
C ASP A 126 1.38 42.11 -15.17
N LYS A 127 1.12 43.36 -14.80
CA LYS A 127 1.26 43.86 -13.42
C LYS A 127 -0.09 44.10 -12.73
N ASP A 128 -1.12 43.43 -13.17
CA ASP A 128 -2.44 43.47 -12.54
C ASP A 128 -2.41 42.90 -11.13
N ILE A 129 -1.45 41.97 -10.88
CA ILE A 129 -1.06 41.53 -9.54
C ILE A 129 0.41 41.90 -9.30
N PRO A 130 0.73 42.78 -8.33
CA PRO A 130 2.11 43.20 -8.09
C PRO A 130 3.01 42.10 -7.58
N PRO A 131 4.28 41.97 -8.01
CA PRO A 131 4.97 42.79 -9.00
C PRO A 131 4.63 42.42 -10.47
N SER A 132 4.32 41.19 -10.80
CA SER A 132 3.79 40.66 -12.05
C SER A 132 3.18 39.27 -11.80
N ARG A 133 2.30 38.79 -12.70
CA ARG A 133 1.71 37.44 -12.64
C ARG A 133 2.81 36.38 -12.54
N LEU A 134 3.85 36.47 -13.37
CA LEU A 134 4.99 35.51 -13.34
C LEU A 134 5.74 35.54 -12.01
N SER A 135 5.98 36.74 -11.44
CA SER A 135 6.66 36.86 -10.15
C SER A 135 5.84 36.23 -9.03
N VAL A 136 4.53 36.40 -9.05
CA VAL A 136 3.62 35.77 -8.09
C VAL A 136 3.63 34.25 -8.26
N ALA A 137 3.56 33.74 -9.50
CA ALA A 137 3.63 32.30 -9.79
C ALA A 137 4.94 31.67 -9.28
N LYS A 138 6.09 32.33 -9.51
CA LYS A 138 7.39 31.89 -8.97
C LYS A 138 7.43 31.82 -7.45
N ASN A 139 7.01 32.90 -6.78
CA ASN A 139 7.01 32.96 -5.31
C ASN A 139 6.17 31.82 -4.72
N VAL A 140 5.07 31.51 -5.32
CA VAL A 140 4.16 30.48 -4.86
C VAL A 140 4.69 29.08 -5.13
N ALA A 141 5.26 28.85 -6.32
CA ALA A 141 5.96 27.62 -6.62
C ALA A 141 7.08 27.35 -5.58
N ASN A 142 7.88 28.37 -5.26
CA ASN A 142 8.91 28.29 -4.24
C ASN A 142 8.35 28.00 -2.84
N GLN A 143 7.23 28.59 -2.45
CA GLN A 143 6.55 28.29 -1.19
C GLN A 143 6.00 26.86 -1.16
N PHE A 144 5.48 26.38 -2.26
CA PHE A 144 5.01 25.01 -2.39
C PHE A 144 6.12 23.99 -2.18
N ILE A 145 7.28 24.22 -2.77
CA ILE A 145 8.45 23.35 -2.66
C ILE A 145 9.00 23.31 -1.23
N LYS A 146 9.04 24.45 -0.53
CA LYS A 146 9.54 24.53 0.87
C LYS A 146 8.79 23.64 1.85
N GLY A 147 7.57 23.23 1.56
CA GLY A 147 6.77 22.37 2.43
C GLY A 147 6.89 20.87 2.14
N ARG A 148 7.85 20.45 1.29
CA ARG A 148 8.00 19.07 0.82
C ARG A 148 9.28 18.43 1.36
N SER A 149 9.21 17.10 1.60
CA SER A 149 10.35 16.30 2.06
C SER A 149 10.57 15.04 1.21
N ASP A 150 9.50 14.46 0.67
CA ASP A 150 9.54 13.13 0.06
C ASP A 150 8.95 13.08 -1.35
N ASP A 151 8.40 14.21 -1.83
CA ASP A 151 7.77 14.30 -3.14
C ASP A 151 8.81 14.53 -4.25
N ARG A 152 8.62 13.94 -5.42
CA ARG A 152 9.43 14.28 -6.59
C ARG A 152 8.72 15.37 -7.39
N ILE A 153 9.44 16.41 -7.69
CA ILE A 153 8.92 17.57 -8.42
C ILE A 153 9.72 17.73 -9.71
N GLY A 154 9.02 17.90 -10.82
CA GLY A 154 9.60 18.29 -12.10
C GLY A 154 9.01 19.61 -12.58
N LEU A 155 9.68 20.29 -13.50
CA LEU A 155 9.32 21.62 -13.97
C LEU A 155 9.27 21.66 -15.50
N VAL A 156 8.11 22.08 -16.01
CA VAL A 156 7.86 22.40 -17.40
C VAL A 156 7.51 23.88 -17.46
N VAL A 157 8.14 24.61 -18.36
CA VAL A 157 7.74 25.98 -18.71
C VAL A 157 7.16 25.98 -20.12
N PHE A 158 6.21 26.87 -20.37
CA PHE A 158 5.61 26.94 -21.70
C PHE A 158 5.19 28.35 -22.07
N SER A 159 5.25 28.63 -23.36
CA SER A 159 4.67 29.75 -24.06
C SER A 159 4.03 29.19 -25.34
N GLY A 160 4.41 29.63 -26.54
CA GLY A 160 3.98 28.99 -27.78
C GLY A 160 4.39 27.53 -27.94
N GLU A 161 5.42 27.10 -27.18
CA GLU A 161 5.90 25.73 -27.09
C GLU A 161 6.25 25.38 -25.65
N PRO A 162 6.15 24.10 -25.24
CA PRO A 162 6.57 23.65 -23.92
C PRO A 162 8.05 23.24 -23.90
N TYR A 163 8.71 23.50 -22.80
CA TYR A 163 10.06 23.07 -22.51
C TYR A 163 10.18 22.42 -21.13
N SER A 164 10.73 21.21 -21.09
CA SER A 164 10.98 20.51 -19.83
C SER A 164 12.27 21.03 -19.19
N LEU A 165 12.14 21.92 -18.23
CA LEU A 165 13.26 22.61 -17.61
C LEU A 165 13.97 21.71 -16.60
N CYS A 166 13.21 20.93 -15.80
CA CYS A 166 13.73 20.01 -14.81
C CYS A 166 12.94 18.68 -14.82
N PRO A 167 13.60 17.52 -14.88
CA PRO A 167 12.95 16.25 -14.69
C PRO A 167 12.49 16.09 -13.23
N LEU A 168 11.73 15.01 -12.93
CA LEU A 168 11.32 14.70 -11.58
C LEU A 168 12.53 14.42 -10.68
N THR A 169 12.67 15.21 -9.64
CA THR A 169 13.78 15.13 -8.67
C THR A 169 13.30 15.44 -7.24
N THR A 170 14.04 15.00 -6.25
CA THR A 170 13.89 15.39 -4.85
C THR A 170 14.86 16.49 -4.43
N ASP A 171 15.68 16.99 -5.37
CA ASP A 171 16.56 18.12 -5.14
C ASP A 171 15.79 19.45 -5.27
N TYR A 172 15.21 19.85 -4.15
CA TYR A 172 14.38 21.06 -4.08
C TYR A 172 15.16 22.34 -4.25
N ASP A 173 16.45 22.35 -3.94
CA ASP A 173 17.27 23.55 -4.07
C ASP A 173 17.57 23.81 -5.53
N MET A 174 17.89 22.78 -6.31
CA MET A 174 18.02 22.87 -7.76
C MET A 174 16.74 23.37 -8.43
N ILE A 175 15.56 22.87 -8.02
CA ILE A 175 14.28 23.32 -8.59
C ILE A 175 14.04 24.80 -8.29
N LYS A 176 14.34 25.27 -7.07
CA LYS A 176 14.20 26.69 -6.72
C LYS A 176 15.09 27.59 -7.57
N GLU A 177 16.33 27.21 -7.81
CA GLU A 177 17.25 27.92 -8.69
C GLU A 177 16.64 28.02 -10.12
N TYR A 178 16.15 26.92 -10.66
CA TYR A 178 15.47 26.96 -11.96
C TYR A 178 14.25 27.89 -11.97
N ILE A 179 13.43 27.88 -10.92
CA ILE A 179 12.25 28.77 -10.83
C ILE A 179 12.68 30.23 -10.77
N GLU A 180 13.77 30.57 -10.08
CA GLU A 180 14.29 31.94 -10.00
C GLU A 180 14.80 32.42 -11.37
N ASP A 181 15.41 31.56 -12.15
CA ASP A 181 15.95 31.89 -13.48
C ASP A 181 14.88 31.95 -14.58
N ILE A 182 13.66 31.51 -14.34
CA ILE A 182 12.57 31.59 -15.31
C ILE A 182 12.34 33.07 -15.71
N SER A 183 12.22 33.30 -17.00
CA SER A 183 11.81 34.58 -17.58
C SER A 183 10.93 34.35 -18.82
N SER A 184 10.09 35.31 -19.15
CA SER A 184 9.27 35.29 -20.37
C SER A 184 10.10 35.24 -21.68
N LYS A 185 11.42 35.48 -21.58
CA LYS A 185 12.36 35.46 -22.72
C LYS A 185 12.98 34.07 -22.97
N LEU A 186 12.73 33.09 -22.09
CA LEU A 186 13.28 31.73 -22.23
C LEU A 186 12.77 31.01 -23.48
N ILE A 187 11.52 31.26 -23.88
CA ILE A 187 10.90 30.70 -25.07
C ILE A 187 10.60 31.82 -26.07
N ILE A 188 11.17 31.70 -27.25
CA ILE A 188 11.03 32.74 -28.29
C ILE A 188 9.66 32.68 -28.96
N THR A 189 9.06 31.48 -29.04
CA THR A 189 7.77 31.26 -29.69
C THR A 189 6.66 31.90 -28.87
N SER A 190 5.97 32.88 -29.47
CA SER A 190 4.86 33.59 -28.83
C SER A 190 3.59 32.73 -28.82
N GLY A 191 2.70 33.03 -27.86
CA GLY A 191 1.44 32.34 -27.66
C GLY A 191 1.45 31.52 -26.40
N THR A 192 0.41 30.74 -26.15
CA THR A 192 0.24 29.91 -24.95
C THR A 192 -0.27 28.51 -25.36
N ALA A 193 0.59 27.50 -25.27
CA ALA A 193 0.30 26.14 -25.72
C ALA A 193 -0.02 25.21 -24.54
N ILE A 194 -1.16 25.40 -23.90
CA ILE A 194 -1.59 24.66 -22.70
C ILE A 194 -1.67 23.15 -22.97
N GLY A 195 -2.30 22.77 -24.09
CA GLY A 195 -2.47 21.35 -24.44
C GLY A 195 -1.13 20.64 -24.60
N ASN A 196 -0.17 21.27 -25.31
CA ASN A 196 1.16 20.71 -25.48
C ASN A 196 1.94 20.63 -24.16
N ALA A 197 1.79 21.62 -23.27
CA ALA A 197 2.41 21.64 -21.95
C ALA A 197 1.90 20.48 -21.07
N LEU A 198 0.59 20.27 -21.05
CA LEU A 198 0.00 19.12 -20.37
C LEU A 198 0.46 17.79 -20.98
N GLY A 199 0.50 17.69 -22.31
CA GLY A 199 1.03 16.52 -23.01
C GLY A 199 2.47 16.17 -22.58
N MET A 200 3.33 17.18 -22.41
CA MET A 200 4.70 17.01 -21.92
C MET A 200 4.71 16.52 -20.46
N CYS A 201 3.90 17.10 -19.57
CA CYS A 201 3.78 16.65 -18.19
C CYS A 201 3.29 15.19 -18.11
N ILE A 202 2.27 14.84 -18.88
CA ILE A 202 1.74 13.46 -18.94
C ILE A 202 2.82 12.51 -19.44
N ASN A 203 3.57 12.87 -20.46
CA ASN A 203 4.64 12.03 -20.99
C ASN A 203 5.72 11.74 -19.95
N ARG A 204 6.05 12.70 -19.08
CA ARG A 204 6.99 12.51 -17.97
C ARG A 204 6.43 11.65 -16.84
N LEU A 205 5.12 11.73 -16.58
CA LEU A 205 4.47 11.00 -15.48
C LEU A 205 4.00 9.58 -15.86
N ARG A 206 3.69 9.33 -17.12
CA ARG A 206 3.09 8.05 -17.54
C ARG A 206 3.98 6.84 -17.29
N GLU A 207 5.30 6.99 -17.47
CA GLU A 207 6.28 5.90 -17.36
C GLU A 207 6.64 5.55 -15.92
N ILE A 208 6.17 6.35 -14.97
CA ILE A 208 6.52 6.19 -13.56
C ILE A 208 5.47 5.33 -12.89
N ASN A 209 5.93 4.33 -12.14
CA ASN A 209 5.06 3.48 -11.35
C ASN A 209 4.85 4.08 -9.95
N SER A 210 4.05 5.16 -9.88
CA SER A 210 3.70 5.87 -8.64
C SER A 210 2.19 5.78 -8.40
N LYS A 211 1.80 5.77 -7.14
CA LYS A 211 0.38 5.71 -6.74
C LYS A 211 -0.36 7.04 -6.95
N SER A 212 0.36 8.16 -6.89
CA SER A 212 -0.22 9.48 -7.11
C SER A 212 0.64 10.26 -8.09
N LYS A 213 0.03 10.64 -9.21
CA LYS A 213 0.63 11.41 -10.31
C LYS A 213 -0.17 12.69 -10.50
N VAL A 214 0.48 13.81 -10.34
CA VAL A 214 -0.14 15.12 -10.32
C VAL A 214 0.53 16.05 -11.32
N ALA A 215 -0.25 16.75 -12.13
CA ALA A 215 0.20 17.90 -12.90
C ALA A 215 -0.45 19.15 -12.33
N ILE A 216 0.33 20.19 -12.08
CA ILE A 216 -0.16 21.50 -11.63
C ILE A 216 0.11 22.49 -12.75
N LEU A 217 -0.96 22.98 -13.36
CA LEU A 217 -0.91 23.98 -14.43
C LEU A 217 -1.14 25.37 -13.85
N ILE A 218 -0.20 26.26 -14.03
CA ILE A 218 -0.30 27.67 -13.61
C ILE A 218 -0.29 28.52 -14.88
N SER A 219 -1.41 29.17 -15.20
CA SER A 219 -1.60 29.98 -16.42
C SER A 219 -2.67 31.02 -16.20
N ASP A 220 -2.77 31.98 -17.10
CA ASP A 220 -3.91 32.90 -17.18
C ASP A 220 -5.06 32.37 -18.07
N GLY A 221 -4.89 31.19 -18.69
CA GLY A 221 -5.98 30.42 -19.28
C GLY A 221 -6.18 30.51 -20.78
N ASP A 222 -5.63 31.48 -21.48
CA ASP A 222 -5.78 31.63 -22.93
C ASP A 222 -4.91 30.59 -23.67
N ASN A 223 -5.57 29.65 -24.38
CA ASN A 223 -4.85 28.73 -25.26
C ASN A 223 -4.82 29.28 -26.69
N THR A 224 -3.71 29.90 -27.08
CA THR A 224 -3.54 30.58 -28.37
C THR A 224 -2.59 29.89 -29.33
N ALA A 225 -1.90 28.81 -28.87
CA ALA A 225 -0.90 28.08 -29.64
C ALA A 225 -0.94 26.62 -29.32
N GLY A 226 -0.15 25.82 -30.07
CA GLY A 226 -0.01 24.38 -29.85
C GLY A 226 -0.90 23.56 -30.80
N ASN A 227 -0.48 22.30 -31.02
CA ASN A 227 -1.17 21.35 -31.89
C ASN A 227 -2.12 20.42 -31.14
N LEU A 228 -1.96 20.32 -29.80
CA LEU A 228 -2.75 19.46 -28.95
C LEU A 228 -3.81 20.32 -28.25
N ASP A 229 -5.05 19.92 -28.39
CA ASP A 229 -6.17 20.59 -27.75
C ASP A 229 -6.13 20.35 -26.22
N PRO A 230 -6.38 21.39 -25.39
CA PRO A 230 -6.35 21.29 -23.93
C PRO A 230 -7.31 20.23 -23.36
N VAL A 231 -8.52 20.11 -23.93
CA VAL A 231 -9.52 19.12 -23.49
C VAL A 231 -9.06 17.70 -23.80
N THR A 232 -8.50 17.50 -25.00
CA THR A 232 -7.89 16.21 -25.40
C THR A 232 -6.73 15.84 -24.48
N SER A 233 -5.89 16.80 -24.09
CA SER A 233 -4.80 16.59 -23.14
C SER A 233 -5.32 16.18 -21.76
N ALA A 234 -6.42 16.78 -21.30
CA ALA A 234 -7.06 16.40 -20.03
C ALA A 234 -7.64 14.97 -20.08
N GLN A 235 -8.19 14.54 -21.20
CA GLN A 235 -8.64 13.16 -21.40
C GLN A 235 -7.46 12.17 -21.36
N LEU A 236 -6.33 12.51 -21.98
CA LEU A 236 -5.10 11.74 -21.90
C LEU A 236 -4.59 11.66 -20.46
N ALA A 237 -4.59 12.78 -19.73
CA ALA A 237 -4.20 12.80 -18.32
C ALA A 237 -5.03 11.79 -17.51
N LYS A 238 -6.34 11.80 -17.66
CA LYS A 238 -7.25 10.85 -17.02
C LYS A 238 -6.93 9.41 -17.40
N ALA A 239 -6.69 9.13 -18.69
CA ALA A 239 -6.38 7.78 -19.17
C ALA A 239 -5.08 7.21 -18.57
N PHE A 240 -4.11 8.07 -18.26
CA PHE A 240 -2.83 7.70 -17.62
C PHE A 240 -2.84 7.84 -16.08
N GLY A 241 -4.00 8.14 -15.48
CA GLY A 241 -4.12 8.31 -14.03
C GLY A 241 -3.40 9.55 -13.48
N VAL A 242 -3.23 10.58 -14.32
CA VAL A 242 -2.64 11.87 -13.93
C VAL A 242 -3.75 12.86 -13.61
N ARG A 243 -3.80 13.35 -12.38
CA ARG A 243 -4.72 14.43 -11.99
C ARG A 243 -4.13 15.78 -12.32
N VAL A 244 -4.94 16.63 -12.94
CA VAL A 244 -4.49 17.98 -13.30
C VAL A 244 -5.18 18.99 -12.42
N TYR A 245 -4.40 19.70 -11.61
CA TYR A 245 -4.84 20.88 -10.88
C TYR A 245 -4.52 22.12 -11.69
N THR A 246 -5.52 22.96 -11.92
CA THR A 246 -5.35 24.17 -12.69
C THR A 246 -5.46 25.40 -11.79
N ILE A 247 -4.53 26.33 -11.94
CA ILE A 247 -4.44 27.54 -11.14
C ILE A 247 -4.45 28.74 -12.10
N ALA A 248 -5.57 29.46 -12.11
CA ALA A 248 -5.69 30.70 -12.86
C ALA A 248 -5.01 31.85 -12.13
N VAL A 249 -4.11 32.56 -12.79
CA VAL A 249 -3.39 33.72 -12.23
C VAL A 249 -3.81 34.97 -12.97
N GLY A 250 -4.38 35.96 -12.27
CA GLY A 250 -4.81 37.21 -12.84
C GLY A 250 -6.04 37.80 -12.17
N THR A 251 -6.30 39.11 -12.39
CA THR A 251 -7.48 39.78 -11.87
C THR A 251 -8.32 40.31 -13.01
N ASP A 252 -9.66 40.23 -12.93
CA ASP A 252 -10.58 40.73 -13.96
C ASP A 252 -10.67 42.25 -13.99
N LYS A 253 -10.05 42.94 -13.03
CA LYS A 253 -10.39 44.35 -12.78
C LYS A 253 -9.75 45.36 -13.73
N ASN A 254 -8.60 45.04 -14.36
CA ASN A 254 -7.86 46.00 -15.17
C ASN A 254 -7.08 45.40 -16.34
N SER A 255 -7.26 44.16 -16.70
CA SER A 255 -6.52 43.52 -17.78
C SER A 255 -7.31 43.62 -19.11
N THR A 256 -6.59 43.94 -20.17
CA THR A 256 -7.09 43.92 -21.56
C THR A 256 -7.43 42.47 -21.98
N ASP A 257 -6.80 41.50 -21.33
CA ASP A 257 -6.98 40.07 -21.60
C ASP A 257 -7.68 39.41 -20.39
N LYS A 258 -8.93 38.98 -20.62
CA LYS A 258 -9.72 38.27 -19.62
C LYS A 258 -9.13 36.87 -19.42
N VAL A 259 -9.00 36.44 -18.16
CA VAL A 259 -8.59 35.06 -17.79
C VAL A 259 -9.65 34.09 -18.33
N ASP A 260 -9.25 33.14 -19.21
CA ASP A 260 -10.15 32.06 -19.64
C ASP A 260 -10.23 30.95 -18.58
N GLU A 261 -11.11 31.18 -17.62
CA GLU A 261 -11.38 30.16 -16.60
C GLU A 261 -12.15 28.95 -17.14
N GLY A 262 -12.86 29.08 -18.25
CA GLY A 262 -13.69 28.02 -18.81
C GLY A 262 -12.87 26.80 -19.16
N THR A 263 -11.84 26.98 -19.96
CA THR A 263 -10.90 25.92 -20.37
C THR A 263 -10.17 25.30 -19.17
N LEU A 264 -9.70 26.14 -18.25
CA LEU A 264 -8.99 25.62 -17.05
C LEU A 264 -9.88 24.78 -16.13
N ARG A 265 -11.14 25.18 -15.95
CA ARG A 265 -12.15 24.43 -15.18
C ARG A 265 -12.48 23.09 -15.84
N GLU A 266 -12.60 23.10 -17.16
CA GLU A 266 -12.90 21.90 -17.93
C GLU A 266 -11.75 20.87 -17.85
N ILE A 267 -10.50 21.32 -18.03
CA ILE A 267 -9.31 20.49 -17.85
C ILE A 267 -9.29 19.82 -16.48
N ALA A 268 -9.46 20.61 -15.41
CA ALA A 268 -9.46 20.10 -14.05
C ALA A 268 -10.58 19.08 -13.81
N LYS A 269 -11.79 19.36 -14.31
CA LYS A 269 -12.95 18.47 -14.15
C LYS A 269 -12.75 17.13 -14.85
N ILE A 270 -12.23 17.11 -16.08
CA ILE A 270 -12.04 15.90 -16.88
C ILE A 270 -10.97 15.01 -16.24
N SER A 271 -9.88 15.60 -15.76
CA SER A 271 -8.74 14.89 -15.17
C SER A 271 -8.92 14.56 -13.68
N GLU A 272 -10.12 14.74 -13.13
CA GLU A 272 -10.45 14.47 -11.71
C GLU A 272 -9.64 15.31 -10.71
N GLY A 273 -9.08 16.43 -11.16
CA GLY A 273 -8.45 17.43 -10.34
C GLY A 273 -9.39 18.54 -9.91
N LYS A 274 -8.83 19.71 -9.55
CA LYS A 274 -9.61 20.89 -9.16
C LYS A 274 -9.04 22.17 -9.78
N PHE A 275 -9.94 23.10 -10.07
CA PHE A 275 -9.63 24.44 -10.48
C PHE A 275 -9.51 25.37 -9.28
N PHE A 276 -8.53 26.26 -9.29
CA PHE A 276 -8.32 27.28 -8.31
C PHE A 276 -8.06 28.64 -8.98
N ARG A 277 -8.43 29.72 -8.32
CA ARG A 277 -8.11 31.08 -8.74
C ARG A 277 -7.18 31.75 -7.75
N ALA A 278 -6.07 32.24 -8.23
CA ALA A 278 -5.08 32.96 -7.46
C ALA A 278 -5.21 34.45 -7.69
N THR A 279 -5.85 35.13 -6.77
CA THR A 279 -5.99 36.61 -6.78
C THR A 279 -4.89 37.29 -6.00
N ASP A 280 -4.20 36.56 -5.13
CA ASP A 280 -3.08 37.02 -4.32
C ASP A 280 -2.16 35.87 -3.89
N ALA A 281 -0.98 36.21 -3.36
CA ALA A 281 0.00 35.21 -2.92
C ALA A 281 -0.48 34.35 -1.71
N ARG A 282 -1.44 34.84 -0.91
CA ARG A 282 -1.98 34.09 0.24
C ARG A 282 -2.98 33.03 -0.21
N SER A 283 -3.83 33.35 -1.21
CA SER A 283 -4.78 32.41 -1.76
C SER A 283 -4.07 31.21 -2.37
N LEU A 284 -2.97 31.42 -3.09
CA LEU A 284 -2.14 30.37 -3.66
C LEU A 284 -1.53 29.44 -2.61
N GLY A 285 -1.04 29.99 -1.50
CA GLY A 285 -0.52 29.17 -0.39
C GLY A 285 -1.60 28.23 0.20
N ASN A 286 -2.84 28.67 0.28
CA ASN A 286 -3.96 27.85 0.74
C ASN A 286 -4.33 26.76 -0.27
N ILE A 287 -4.30 27.09 -1.57
CA ILE A 287 -4.55 26.15 -2.67
C ILE A 287 -3.59 24.96 -2.60
N PHE A 288 -2.31 25.23 -2.45
CA PHE A 288 -1.31 24.15 -2.34
C PHE A 288 -1.47 23.28 -1.08
N LYS A 289 -1.88 23.87 0.05
CA LYS A 289 -2.24 23.09 1.26
C LYS A 289 -3.43 22.18 1.00
N GLU A 290 -4.40 22.65 0.24
CA GLU A 290 -5.59 21.90 -0.13
C GLU A 290 -5.23 20.72 -1.06
N ILE A 291 -4.44 20.94 -2.11
CA ILE A 291 -3.93 19.90 -3.02
C ILE A 291 -3.20 18.84 -2.21
N ASN A 292 -2.30 19.24 -1.32
CA ASN A 292 -1.56 18.32 -0.46
C ASN A 292 -2.47 17.47 0.43
N ARG A 293 -3.53 18.06 0.96
CA ARG A 293 -4.50 17.35 1.79
C ARG A 293 -5.25 16.28 0.99
N PHE A 294 -5.67 16.57 -0.23
CA PHE A 294 -6.39 15.61 -1.09
C PHE A 294 -5.51 14.43 -1.45
N GLU A 295 -4.32 14.67 -1.97
CA GLU A 295 -3.43 13.61 -2.43
C GLU A 295 -2.92 12.72 -1.30
N LYS A 296 -2.53 13.30 -0.16
CA LYS A 296 -2.08 12.52 1.02
C LYS A 296 -3.20 11.73 1.68
N THR A 297 -4.45 12.15 1.55
CA THR A 297 -5.60 11.41 2.10
C THR A 297 -5.86 10.13 1.31
N GLU A 298 -5.72 10.16 -0.02
CA GLU A 298 -5.90 8.97 -0.85
C GLU A 298 -4.78 7.92 -0.67
N ILE A 299 -3.54 8.36 -0.49
CA ILE A 299 -2.42 7.45 -0.21
C ILE A 299 -2.66 6.67 1.09
N LYS A 300 -3.21 7.30 2.13
CA LYS A 300 -3.53 6.64 3.40
C LYS A 300 -4.64 5.59 3.28
N GLN A 301 -5.59 5.74 2.38
CA GLN A 301 -6.67 4.76 2.18
C GLN A 301 -6.19 3.48 1.50
N ASN A 302 -5.10 3.54 0.72
CA ASN A 302 -4.53 2.41 0.00
C ASN A 302 -3.36 1.72 0.73
N GLN A 303 -3.23 1.90 2.05
CA GLN A 303 -2.26 1.13 2.83
C GLN A 303 -2.65 -0.36 2.79
N PHE A 304 -1.99 -1.12 1.94
CA PHE A 304 -2.04 -2.58 1.97
C PHE A 304 -1.56 -3.05 3.35
N ARG A 305 -2.43 -3.72 4.09
CA ARG A 305 -2.01 -4.50 5.25
C ARG A 305 -1.08 -5.60 4.72
N ASN A 306 0.21 -5.46 4.97
CA ASN A 306 1.15 -6.53 4.69
C ASN A 306 0.89 -7.61 5.73
N VAL A 307 0.10 -8.61 5.35
CA VAL A 307 -0.33 -9.69 6.23
C VAL A 307 0.59 -10.87 6.01
N GLN A 308 1.31 -11.27 7.05
CA GLN A 308 2.11 -12.50 7.01
C GLN A 308 1.36 -13.67 7.63
N ASP A 309 1.33 -14.78 6.91
CA ASP A 309 0.74 -16.05 7.35
C ASP A 309 1.74 -16.87 8.15
N PHE A 310 1.32 -17.38 9.29
CA PHE A 310 2.16 -18.19 10.21
C PHE A 310 1.66 -19.62 10.39
N TYR A 311 0.99 -20.21 9.40
CA TYR A 311 0.54 -21.60 9.45
C TYR A 311 1.69 -22.61 9.24
N HIS A 312 2.77 -22.24 8.56
CA HIS A 312 3.88 -23.12 8.19
C HIS A 312 4.57 -23.83 9.37
N PRO A 313 4.91 -23.18 10.52
CA PRO A 313 5.51 -23.86 11.65
C PRO A 313 4.61 -24.96 12.20
N TYR A 314 3.31 -24.70 12.34
CA TYR A 314 2.35 -25.66 12.86
C TYR A 314 2.18 -26.88 11.94
N LEU A 315 2.17 -26.66 10.63
CA LEU A 315 2.08 -27.73 9.64
C LEU A 315 3.33 -28.63 9.64
N ARG A 316 4.54 -28.04 9.81
CA ARG A 316 5.78 -28.78 9.90
C ARG A 316 5.83 -29.65 11.16
N TRP A 317 5.42 -29.13 12.29
CA TRP A 317 5.31 -29.89 13.52
C TRP A 317 4.25 -30.99 13.44
N ALA A 318 3.11 -30.73 12.79
CA ALA A 318 2.10 -31.75 12.53
C ALA A 318 2.67 -32.92 11.73
N LEU A 319 3.48 -32.64 10.70
CA LEU A 319 4.16 -33.68 9.92
C LEU A 319 5.12 -34.52 10.77
N VAL A 320 5.91 -33.87 11.63
CA VAL A 320 6.84 -34.57 12.54
C VAL A 320 6.08 -35.51 13.49
N PHE A 321 5.01 -35.02 14.14
CA PHE A 321 4.21 -35.85 15.03
C PHE A 321 3.48 -36.98 14.30
N PHE A 322 3.03 -36.76 13.10
CA PHE A 322 2.44 -37.77 12.25
C PHE A 322 3.44 -38.89 11.93
N LEU A 323 4.66 -38.54 11.51
CA LEU A 323 5.71 -39.53 11.21
C LEU A 323 6.12 -40.34 12.45
N ILE A 324 6.21 -39.68 13.62
CA ILE A 324 6.48 -40.37 14.87
C ILE A 324 5.35 -41.37 15.22
N SER A 325 4.09 -40.91 15.11
CA SER A 325 2.92 -41.78 15.36
C SER A 325 2.91 -42.98 14.42
N PHE A 326 3.19 -42.74 13.13
CA PHE A 326 3.23 -43.79 12.10
C PHE A 326 4.39 -44.80 12.39
N ALA A 327 5.58 -44.31 12.67
CA ALA A 327 6.73 -45.13 12.98
C ALA A 327 6.50 -46.00 14.24
N LEU A 328 5.95 -45.41 15.30
CA LEU A 328 5.61 -46.14 16.52
C LEU A 328 4.57 -47.24 16.28
N LYS A 329 3.57 -46.95 15.48
CA LYS A 329 2.53 -47.91 15.12
C LYS A 329 3.07 -49.02 14.22
N SER A 330 3.93 -48.71 13.25
CA SER A 330 4.43 -49.66 12.26
C SER A 330 5.56 -50.56 12.76
N THR A 331 6.46 -50.03 13.66
CA THR A 331 7.65 -50.76 14.06
C THR A 331 7.55 -51.40 15.43
N PHE A 332 6.98 -50.74 16.42
CA PHE A 332 7.00 -51.19 17.82
C PHE A 332 5.68 -51.82 18.28
N MET A 333 4.55 -51.41 17.69
CA MET A 333 3.24 -51.87 18.15
C MET A 333 2.47 -52.71 17.14
N GLY A 334 2.92 -52.78 15.89
CA GLY A 334 2.34 -53.67 14.90
C GLY A 334 2.48 -55.14 15.32
N ASN A 335 3.61 -55.53 15.90
CA ASN A 335 3.88 -56.90 16.36
C ASN A 335 3.23 -57.28 17.71
N ILE A 336 2.75 -56.31 18.49
CA ILE A 336 2.15 -56.58 19.84
C ILE A 336 0.61 -56.73 19.74
N LEU A 337 0.01 -56.36 18.60
CA LEU A 337 -1.44 -56.32 18.40
C LEU A 337 -1.96 -57.36 17.40
N GLU A 338 -1.07 -58.11 16.74
CA GLU A 338 -1.44 -59.17 15.80
C GLU A 338 -1.23 -60.60 16.35
N ASP A 339 -0.63 -60.77 17.57
CA ASP A 339 -0.56 -62.05 18.29
C ASP A 339 -1.63 -62.17 19.37
#